data_01ad58a6ebd074085d7c3bedcbf749f1
#
_entry.id   01ad58a6ebd074085d7c3bedcbf749f1
#
_cell.length_a   1.000
_cell.length_b   1.000
_cell.length_c   1.000
_cell.angle_alpha   90.00
_cell.angle_beta   90.00
_cell.angle_gamma   90.00
#
_symmetry.space_group_name_H-M   'P 1'
#
loop_
_entity.id
_entity.type
_entity.pdbx_description
1 polymer ?
#
loop_
_entity_poly.entity_id
_entity_poly.type
_entity_poly.pdbx_seq_one_letter_code
_entity_poly.pdbx_strand_id
1 'polypeptide(L)'
;MTKLTIKKSWAFMAVLLVVTALALHAYLTERSSTGLPNINPAPEVTLRSMPNFTAIQDVKEKKERFFNTLYPLIEEENRHLLKKRAAIIKLREQEVLTSHQSKWLNKIMSHYAIDETLPLENKYEILLRRVDYIPPSLVLTQAAIESGWGSSRFTRKANNLFGQWCFEKGCGVVPSSRDKGKQHELASFKSVNGSIRAYLKNLNTHFAYIELRETRAYLREADIPLTGLALAKT
;
A
#
# COMPACT_ATOMS: atom_id res chain seq x y z
N MET A 1 -22.36 -66.04 -3.71
CA MET A 1 -21.16 -65.20 -3.86
C MET A 1 -21.47 -63.71 -4.18
N THR A 2 -22.69 -63.26 -4.46
CA THR A 2 -23.02 -61.90 -4.95
C THR A 2 -23.20 -60.82 -3.89
N LYS A 3 -23.50 -61.15 -2.62
CA LYS A 3 -23.71 -60.14 -1.56
C LYS A 3 -22.45 -59.46 -1.01
N LEU A 4 -21.27 -60.09 -1.13
CA LEU A 4 -20.02 -59.56 -0.60
C LEU A 4 -19.35 -58.54 -1.52
N THR A 5 -19.56 -58.69 -2.84
CA THR A 5 -19.05 -57.76 -3.86
C THR A 5 -19.84 -56.44 -3.87
N ILE A 6 -21.13 -56.47 -3.62
CA ILE A 6 -21.99 -55.27 -3.55
C ILE A 6 -21.60 -54.38 -2.37
N LYS A 7 -21.37 -54.96 -1.16
CA LYS A 7 -20.93 -54.20 0.02
C LYS A 7 -19.58 -53.51 -0.16
N LYS A 8 -18.61 -54.15 -0.84
CA LYS A 8 -17.30 -53.54 -1.14
C LYS A 8 -17.43 -52.38 -2.12
N SER A 9 -18.34 -52.44 -3.11
CA SER A 9 -18.59 -51.36 -4.06
C SER A 9 -19.20 -50.12 -3.38
N TRP A 10 -20.16 -50.33 -2.46
CA TRP A 10 -20.75 -49.20 -1.73
C TRP A 10 -19.76 -48.52 -0.78
N ALA A 11 -18.88 -49.28 -0.11
CA ALA A 11 -17.82 -48.71 0.72
C ALA A 11 -16.82 -47.90 -0.10
N PHE A 12 -16.47 -48.39 -1.29
CA PHE A 12 -15.57 -47.66 -2.21
C PHE A 12 -16.21 -46.36 -2.72
N MET A 13 -17.49 -46.39 -3.08
CA MET A 13 -18.22 -45.15 -3.46
C MET A 13 -18.34 -44.16 -2.32
N ALA A 14 -18.59 -44.62 -1.09
CA ALA A 14 -18.66 -43.73 0.08
C ALA A 14 -17.31 -43.04 0.36
N VAL A 15 -16.21 -43.79 0.28
CA VAL A 15 -14.85 -43.21 0.42
C VAL A 15 -14.55 -42.20 -0.69
N LEU A 16 -14.91 -42.51 -1.92
CA LEU A 16 -14.72 -41.60 -3.06
C LEU A 16 -15.50 -40.28 -2.87
N LEU A 17 -16.75 -40.37 -2.40
CA LEU A 17 -17.58 -39.19 -2.10
C LEU A 17 -16.99 -38.33 -0.98
N VAL A 18 -16.44 -38.95 0.07
CA VAL A 18 -15.80 -38.20 1.15
C VAL A 18 -14.52 -37.51 0.66
N VAL A 19 -13.70 -38.22 -0.11
CA VAL A 19 -12.46 -37.63 -0.68
C VAL A 19 -12.77 -36.48 -1.64
N THR A 20 -13.80 -36.64 -2.51
CA THR A 20 -14.23 -35.56 -3.40
C THR A 20 -14.83 -34.39 -2.66
N ALA A 21 -15.60 -34.61 -1.59
CA ALA A 21 -16.14 -33.55 -0.74
C ALA A 21 -15.04 -32.80 0.02
N LEU A 22 -14.04 -33.51 0.53
CA LEU A 22 -12.86 -32.88 1.17
C LEU A 22 -12.02 -32.10 0.17
N ALA A 23 -11.79 -32.64 -1.02
CA ALA A 23 -11.07 -31.93 -2.09
C ALA A 23 -11.84 -30.69 -2.56
N LEU A 24 -13.17 -30.79 -2.70
CA LEU A 24 -14.02 -29.65 -3.05
C LEU A 24 -14.04 -28.61 -1.92
N HIS A 25 -14.12 -29.04 -0.66
CA HIS A 25 -14.05 -28.14 0.48
C HIS A 25 -12.70 -27.43 0.54
N ALA A 26 -11.57 -28.15 0.36
CA ALA A 26 -10.23 -27.56 0.27
C ALA A 26 -10.12 -26.58 -0.90
N TYR A 27 -10.65 -26.92 -2.08
CA TYR A 27 -10.69 -26.05 -3.25
C TYR A 27 -11.53 -24.80 -3.03
N LEU A 28 -12.71 -24.91 -2.41
CA LEU A 28 -13.58 -23.77 -2.09
C LEU A 28 -12.98 -22.87 -1.01
N THR A 29 -12.32 -23.44 0.02
CA THR A 29 -11.61 -22.66 1.05
C THR A 29 -10.39 -21.96 0.45
N GLU A 30 -9.63 -22.60 -0.44
CA GLU A 30 -8.52 -21.99 -1.16
C GLU A 30 -9.01 -20.86 -2.09
N ARG A 31 -10.14 -21.05 -2.78
CA ARG A 31 -10.75 -20.03 -3.65
C ARG A 31 -11.33 -18.86 -2.86
N SER A 32 -11.87 -19.08 -1.66
CA SER A 32 -12.31 -18.00 -0.77
C SER A 32 -11.11 -17.21 -0.18
N SER A 33 -9.93 -17.82 -0.11
CA SER A 33 -8.68 -17.16 0.31
C SER A 33 -8.03 -16.32 -0.80
N THR A 34 -8.41 -16.49 -2.07
CA THR A 34 -7.92 -15.69 -3.21
C THR A 34 -8.44 -14.24 -3.24
N GLY A 35 -9.34 -13.86 -2.30
CA GLY A 35 -9.86 -12.50 -2.16
C GLY A 35 -8.92 -11.50 -1.45
N LEU A 36 -7.74 -11.92 -0.98
CA LEU A 36 -6.79 -11.02 -0.33
C LEU A 36 -6.07 -10.13 -1.35
N PRO A 37 -6.00 -8.81 -1.11
CA PRO A 37 -5.38 -7.90 -2.06
C PRO A 37 -3.87 -8.10 -2.14
N ASN A 38 -3.30 -7.85 -3.31
CA ASN A 38 -1.84 -7.82 -3.45
C ASN A 38 -1.26 -6.69 -2.57
N ILE A 39 -0.18 -6.99 -1.85
CA ILE A 39 0.50 -6.02 -0.97
C ILE A 39 1.15 -4.90 -1.81
N ASN A 40 1.75 -5.26 -2.95
CA ASN A 40 2.35 -4.33 -3.91
C ASN A 40 1.70 -4.53 -5.29
N PRO A 41 0.45 -4.07 -5.50
CA PRO A 41 -0.22 -4.24 -6.79
C PRO A 41 0.51 -3.45 -7.88
N ALA A 42 0.49 -3.99 -9.09
CA ALA A 42 0.87 -3.20 -10.27
C ALA A 42 -0.15 -2.08 -10.46
N PRO A 43 0.28 -0.87 -10.88
CA PRO A 43 -0.65 0.20 -11.21
C PRO A 43 -1.43 -0.14 -12.48
N GLU A 44 -2.68 0.32 -12.56
CA GLU A 44 -3.53 0.20 -13.75
C GLU A 44 -2.92 1.01 -14.92
N VAL A 45 -2.41 2.19 -14.59
CA VAL A 45 -1.68 3.05 -15.53
C VAL A 45 -0.32 3.41 -14.94
N THR A 46 0.76 3.05 -15.63
CA THR A 46 2.12 3.40 -15.22
C THR A 46 2.57 4.68 -15.88
N LEU A 47 2.69 5.77 -15.12
CA LEU A 47 3.34 7.00 -15.57
C LEU A 47 4.86 6.90 -15.36
N ARG A 48 5.59 6.60 -16.43
CA ARG A 48 7.05 6.35 -16.35
C ARG A 48 7.87 7.59 -16.01
N SER A 49 7.40 8.78 -16.42
CA SER A 49 8.05 10.06 -16.13
C SER A 49 7.02 11.18 -16.10
N MET A 50 7.32 12.22 -15.33
CA MET A 50 6.49 13.44 -15.32
C MET A 50 6.52 14.13 -16.69
N PRO A 51 5.38 14.69 -17.17
CA PRO A 51 5.36 15.58 -18.31
C PRO A 51 6.30 16.78 -18.10
N ASN A 52 6.70 17.42 -19.20
CA ASN A 52 7.58 18.58 -19.11
C ASN A 52 6.82 19.85 -18.68
N PHE A 53 6.65 20.04 -17.38
CA PHE A 53 5.99 21.21 -16.81
C PHE A 53 6.77 22.51 -16.94
N THR A 54 8.08 22.45 -17.30
CA THR A 54 8.87 23.68 -17.54
C THR A 54 8.51 24.35 -18.85
N ALA A 55 7.90 23.62 -19.79
CA ALA A 55 7.45 24.16 -21.07
C ALA A 55 6.12 24.91 -20.99
N ILE A 56 5.37 24.77 -19.90
CA ILE A 56 4.05 25.42 -19.74
C ILE A 56 4.27 26.79 -19.10
N GLN A 57 3.98 27.84 -19.88
CA GLN A 57 4.17 29.23 -19.45
C GLN A 57 2.99 29.75 -18.61
N ASP A 58 1.77 29.38 -18.96
CA ASP A 58 0.60 29.76 -18.19
C ASP A 58 0.57 29.03 -16.85
N VAL A 59 0.51 29.80 -15.78
CA VAL A 59 0.58 29.28 -14.42
C VAL A 59 -0.67 28.49 -14.04
N LYS A 60 -1.85 28.94 -14.50
CA LYS A 60 -3.11 28.25 -14.23
C LYS A 60 -3.15 26.90 -14.94
N GLU A 61 -2.82 26.89 -16.22
CA GLU A 61 -2.71 25.67 -17.01
C GLU A 61 -1.71 24.69 -16.39
N LYS A 62 -0.53 25.16 -15.95
CA LYS A 62 0.48 24.33 -15.30
C LYS A 62 -0.06 23.66 -14.05
N LYS A 63 -0.75 24.40 -13.17
CA LYS A 63 -1.34 23.88 -11.95
C LYS A 63 -2.44 22.86 -12.23
N GLU A 64 -3.34 23.15 -13.14
CA GLU A 64 -4.42 22.24 -13.54
C GLU A 64 -3.87 20.94 -14.14
N ARG A 65 -2.91 21.01 -15.06
CA ARG A 65 -2.28 19.82 -15.63
C ARG A 65 -1.52 19.02 -14.59
N PHE A 66 -0.83 19.68 -13.65
CA PHE A 66 -0.10 19.01 -12.59
C PHE A 66 -1.06 18.18 -11.71
N PHE A 67 -2.15 18.79 -11.25
CA PHE A 67 -3.15 18.10 -10.43
C PHE A 67 -3.85 16.99 -11.20
N ASN A 68 -4.29 17.24 -12.42
CA ASN A 68 -4.95 16.25 -13.27
C ASN A 68 -4.04 15.05 -13.61
N THR A 69 -2.72 15.26 -13.65
CA THR A 69 -1.75 14.18 -13.84
C THR A 69 -1.59 13.31 -12.60
N LEU A 70 -1.52 13.91 -11.41
CA LEU A 70 -1.19 13.18 -10.18
C LEU A 70 -2.41 12.65 -9.43
N TYR A 71 -3.53 13.35 -9.48
CA TYR A 71 -4.74 12.99 -8.73
C TYR A 71 -5.18 11.54 -8.97
N PRO A 72 -5.34 11.04 -10.21
CA PRO A 72 -5.77 9.66 -10.45
C PRO A 72 -4.78 8.63 -9.92
N LEU A 73 -3.46 8.91 -9.93
CA LEU A 73 -2.44 8.02 -9.42
C LEU A 73 -2.48 7.94 -7.89
N ILE A 74 -2.74 9.06 -7.22
CA ILE A 74 -2.89 9.12 -5.75
C ILE A 74 -4.16 8.38 -5.33
N GLU A 75 -5.27 8.58 -6.03
CA GLU A 75 -6.53 7.87 -5.75
C GLU A 75 -6.39 6.36 -5.95
N GLU A 76 -5.66 5.93 -6.96
CA GLU A 76 -5.39 4.51 -7.18
C GLU A 76 -4.61 3.89 -6.00
N GLU A 77 -3.53 4.53 -5.54
CA GLU A 77 -2.77 4.04 -4.39
C GLU A 77 -3.62 4.03 -3.11
N ASN A 78 -4.47 5.04 -2.91
CA ASN A 78 -5.43 5.07 -1.81
C ASN A 78 -6.47 3.94 -1.88
N ARG A 79 -7.00 3.62 -3.09
CA ARG A 79 -7.88 2.44 -3.27
C ARG A 79 -7.18 1.14 -2.85
N HIS A 80 -5.88 1.01 -3.19
CA HIS A 80 -5.09 -0.15 -2.76
C HIS A 80 -4.90 -0.21 -1.24
N LEU A 81 -4.69 0.93 -0.59
CA LEU A 81 -4.61 1.02 0.87
C LEU A 81 -5.93 0.61 1.53
N LEU A 82 -7.05 1.14 1.04
CA LEU A 82 -8.38 0.82 1.58
C LEU A 82 -8.76 -0.66 1.38
N LYS A 83 -8.43 -1.28 0.24
CA LYS A 83 -8.61 -2.71 0.02
C LYS A 83 -7.82 -3.55 1.02
N LYS A 84 -6.56 -3.18 1.29
CA LYS A 84 -5.73 -3.85 2.32
C LYS A 84 -6.31 -3.67 3.71
N ARG A 85 -6.71 -2.44 4.07
CA ARG A 85 -7.35 -2.13 5.34
C ARG A 85 -8.61 -2.97 5.57
N ALA A 86 -9.49 -3.04 4.58
CA ALA A 86 -10.70 -3.86 4.66
C ALA A 86 -10.40 -5.36 4.85
N ALA A 87 -9.37 -5.87 4.17
CA ALA A 87 -8.92 -7.25 4.37
C ALA A 87 -8.37 -7.48 5.80
N ILE A 88 -7.58 -6.55 6.34
CA ILE A 88 -7.04 -6.64 7.70
C ILE A 88 -8.19 -6.67 8.73
N ILE A 89 -9.19 -5.79 8.58
CA ILE A 89 -10.37 -5.77 9.47
C ILE A 89 -11.08 -7.12 9.45
N LYS A 90 -11.36 -7.67 8.26
CA LYS A 90 -11.99 -8.99 8.12
C LYS A 90 -11.18 -10.12 8.76
N LEU A 91 -9.84 -10.07 8.66
CA LEU A 91 -8.99 -11.11 9.29
C LEU A 91 -8.95 -10.98 10.80
N ARG A 92 -9.02 -9.76 11.36
CA ARG A 92 -9.09 -9.52 12.82
C ARG A 92 -10.35 -10.12 13.45
N GLU A 93 -11.47 -10.15 12.72
CA GLU A 93 -12.76 -10.67 13.18
C GLU A 93 -12.85 -12.21 13.14
N GLN A 94 -11.87 -12.90 12.53
CA GLN A 94 -11.87 -14.35 12.43
C GLN A 94 -11.19 -15.01 13.62
N GLU A 95 -11.83 -16.00 14.23
CA GLU A 95 -11.23 -16.80 15.31
C GLU A 95 -10.03 -17.62 14.82
N VAL A 96 -10.11 -18.17 13.61
CA VAL A 96 -9.06 -19.00 13.02
C VAL A 96 -8.76 -18.56 11.59
N LEU A 97 -7.50 -18.29 11.33
CA LEU A 97 -7.01 -17.96 9.99
C LEU A 97 -6.53 -19.19 9.26
N THR A 98 -6.83 -19.27 7.95
CA THR A 98 -6.20 -20.27 7.07
C THR A 98 -4.68 -20.01 6.94
N SER A 99 -3.93 -21.02 6.53
CA SER A 99 -2.48 -20.88 6.29
C SER A 99 -2.16 -19.76 5.28
N HIS A 100 -3.00 -19.59 4.26
CA HIS A 100 -2.83 -18.52 3.27
C HIS A 100 -3.07 -17.14 3.87
N GLN A 101 -4.13 -16.98 4.67
CA GLN A 101 -4.45 -15.74 5.39
C GLN A 101 -3.34 -15.35 6.36
N SER A 102 -2.83 -16.32 7.15
CA SER A 102 -1.72 -16.11 8.08
C SER A 102 -0.44 -15.67 7.37
N LYS A 103 -0.10 -16.30 6.24
CA LYS A 103 1.06 -15.90 5.41
C LYS A 103 0.91 -14.49 4.87
N TRP A 104 -0.28 -14.13 4.38
CA TRP A 104 -0.54 -12.78 3.89
C TRP A 104 -0.46 -11.74 5.01
N LEU A 105 -1.06 -12.05 6.18
CA LEU A 105 -1.04 -11.18 7.35
C LEU A 105 0.39 -10.92 7.83
N ASN A 106 1.21 -11.96 7.96
CA ASN A 106 2.62 -11.81 8.35
C ASN A 106 3.39 -10.95 7.33
N LYS A 107 3.16 -11.18 6.05
CA LYS A 107 3.81 -10.41 4.98
C LYS A 107 3.40 -8.93 5.00
N ILE A 108 2.13 -8.60 5.25
CA ILE A 108 1.70 -7.20 5.34
C ILE A 108 2.19 -6.54 6.63
N MET A 109 2.22 -7.25 7.76
CA MET A 109 2.80 -6.77 9.01
C MET A 109 4.28 -6.41 8.83
N SER A 110 5.07 -7.30 8.24
CA SER A 110 6.48 -7.03 7.91
C SER A 110 6.62 -5.85 6.94
N HIS A 111 5.77 -5.78 5.88
CA HIS A 111 5.80 -4.66 4.92
C HIS A 111 5.56 -3.30 5.58
N TYR A 112 4.71 -3.25 6.60
CA TYR A 112 4.42 -2.03 7.36
C TYR A 112 5.24 -1.92 8.66
N ALA A 113 6.34 -2.68 8.80
CA ALA A 113 7.28 -2.66 9.91
C ALA A 113 6.62 -2.82 11.29
N ILE A 114 5.68 -3.75 11.42
CA ILE A 114 5.08 -4.10 12.71
C ILE A 114 6.07 -4.95 13.50
N ASP A 115 6.27 -4.62 14.75
CA ASP A 115 7.13 -5.38 15.66
C ASP A 115 6.56 -6.78 15.92
N GLU A 116 7.36 -7.81 15.60
CA GLU A 116 6.95 -9.22 15.70
C GLU A 116 6.80 -9.70 17.14
N THR A 117 7.36 -8.98 18.11
CA THR A 117 7.31 -9.36 19.54
C THR A 117 6.02 -8.96 20.24
N LEU A 118 5.24 -8.06 19.64
CA LEU A 118 4.00 -7.56 20.23
C LEU A 118 2.89 -8.64 20.27
N PRO A 119 1.95 -8.57 21.23
CA PRO A 119 0.71 -9.34 21.20
C PRO A 119 -0.07 -9.10 19.89
N LEU A 120 -0.79 -10.12 19.42
CA LEU A 120 -1.48 -10.07 18.13
C LEU A 120 -2.46 -8.90 18.01
N GLU A 121 -3.21 -8.60 19.07
CA GLU A 121 -4.17 -7.49 19.08
C GLU A 121 -3.47 -6.13 18.90
N ASN A 122 -2.36 -5.91 19.59
CA ASN A 122 -1.55 -4.69 19.42
C ASN A 122 -0.97 -4.57 18.00
N LYS A 123 -0.58 -5.72 17.39
CA LYS A 123 -0.15 -5.75 15.99
C LYS A 123 -1.26 -5.27 15.05
N TYR A 124 -2.50 -5.74 15.26
CA TYR A 124 -3.64 -5.30 14.46
C TYR A 124 -3.94 -3.81 14.62
N GLU A 125 -3.91 -3.29 15.85
CA GLU A 125 -4.14 -1.87 16.10
C GLU A 125 -3.11 -0.99 15.38
N ILE A 126 -1.81 -1.29 15.55
CA ILE A 126 -0.74 -0.53 14.88
C ILE A 126 -0.84 -0.69 13.37
N LEU A 127 -1.13 -1.89 12.86
CA LEU A 127 -1.28 -2.13 11.44
C LEU A 127 -2.43 -1.31 10.84
N LEU A 128 -3.59 -1.24 11.53
CA LEU A 128 -4.73 -0.43 11.10
C LEU A 128 -4.46 1.08 11.19
N ARG A 129 -3.58 1.53 12.09
CA ARG A 129 -3.08 2.91 12.10
C ARG A 129 -2.12 3.20 10.94
N ARG A 130 -1.36 2.18 10.46
CA ARG A 130 -0.40 2.31 9.36
C ARG A 130 -0.99 2.06 7.97
N VAL A 131 -2.01 1.21 7.85
CA VAL A 131 -2.63 0.89 6.55
C VAL A 131 -3.91 1.69 6.41
N ASP A 132 -3.75 2.94 5.98
CA ASP A 132 -4.90 3.83 5.81
C ASP A 132 -4.67 4.91 4.74
N TYR A 133 -5.77 5.50 4.32
CA TYR A 133 -5.93 6.55 3.34
C TYR A 133 -5.18 7.83 3.74
N ILE A 134 -4.57 8.49 2.76
CA ILE A 134 -4.02 9.84 2.88
C ILE A 134 -4.80 10.76 1.93
N PRO A 135 -5.42 11.84 2.44
CA PRO A 135 -6.20 12.76 1.60
C PRO A 135 -5.41 13.26 0.40
N PRO A 136 -5.94 13.13 -0.84
CA PRO A 136 -5.22 13.57 -2.04
C PRO A 136 -4.80 15.03 -2.01
N SER A 137 -5.59 15.90 -1.37
CA SER A 137 -5.24 17.32 -1.21
C SER A 137 -3.92 17.52 -0.45
N LEU A 138 -3.65 16.72 0.59
CA LEU A 138 -2.36 16.75 1.30
C LEU A 138 -1.22 16.30 0.39
N VAL A 139 -1.39 15.17 -0.29
CA VAL A 139 -0.35 14.60 -1.17
C VAL A 139 -0.06 15.51 -2.35
N LEU A 140 -1.08 16.09 -2.99
CA LEU A 140 -0.96 17.02 -4.11
C LEU A 140 -0.25 18.32 -3.69
N THR A 141 -0.59 18.86 -2.53
CA THR A 141 0.04 20.07 -2.02
C THR A 141 1.53 19.84 -1.75
N GLN A 142 1.88 18.75 -1.08
CA GLN A 142 3.26 18.37 -0.84
C GLN A 142 4.03 18.14 -2.15
N ALA A 143 3.43 17.39 -3.08
CA ALA A 143 4.03 17.18 -4.40
C ALA A 143 4.27 18.51 -5.15
N ALA A 144 3.33 19.45 -5.09
CA ALA A 144 3.47 20.76 -5.74
C ALA A 144 4.62 21.58 -5.14
N ILE A 145 4.72 21.64 -3.80
CA ILE A 145 5.75 22.39 -3.09
C ILE A 145 7.12 21.76 -3.33
N GLU A 146 7.27 20.47 -3.04
CA GLU A 146 8.57 19.77 -3.07
C GLU A 146 9.12 19.61 -4.50
N SER A 147 8.26 19.44 -5.50
CA SER A 147 8.68 19.29 -6.90
C SER A 147 8.77 20.61 -7.66
N GLY A 148 8.39 21.74 -7.05
CA GLY A 148 8.22 23.01 -7.78
C GLY A 148 7.25 22.86 -8.96
N TRP A 149 6.06 22.29 -8.70
CA TRP A 149 5.06 22.00 -9.74
C TRP A 149 5.59 21.10 -10.86
N GLY A 150 6.35 20.08 -10.49
CA GLY A 150 6.94 19.13 -11.43
C GLY A 150 8.16 19.66 -12.21
N SER A 151 8.64 20.86 -11.90
CA SER A 151 9.73 21.51 -12.63
C SER A 151 11.12 21.16 -12.08
N SER A 152 11.22 20.59 -10.89
CA SER A 152 12.50 20.33 -10.23
C SER A 152 13.36 19.33 -11.02
N ARG A 153 14.69 19.48 -10.88
CA ARG A 153 15.65 18.56 -11.51
C ARG A 153 15.45 17.11 -11.06
N PHE A 154 15.12 16.91 -9.78
CA PHE A 154 14.97 15.57 -9.21
C PHE A 154 13.66 14.90 -9.66
N THR A 155 12.58 15.67 -9.79
CA THR A 155 11.34 15.18 -10.40
C THR A 155 11.56 14.73 -11.84
N ARG A 156 12.25 15.52 -12.65
CA ARG A 156 12.47 15.21 -14.08
C ARG A 156 13.46 14.06 -14.31
N LYS A 157 14.49 13.92 -13.46
CA LYS A 157 15.57 12.91 -13.66
C LYS A 157 15.35 11.63 -12.90
N ALA A 158 14.62 11.68 -11.77
CA ALA A 158 14.50 10.59 -10.82
C ALA A 158 13.04 10.27 -10.42
N ASN A 159 12.05 10.92 -11.03
CA ASN A 159 10.64 10.83 -10.62
C ASN A 159 10.39 11.12 -9.13
N ASN A 160 11.32 11.82 -8.47
CA ASN A 160 11.21 12.11 -7.04
C ASN A 160 10.40 13.39 -6.82
N LEU A 161 9.11 13.22 -6.54
CA LEU A 161 8.14 14.32 -6.35
C LEU A 161 8.21 14.95 -4.96
N PHE A 162 8.74 14.24 -3.96
CA PHE A 162 8.62 14.59 -2.55
C PHE A 162 9.98 14.78 -1.85
N GLY A 163 11.07 14.91 -2.61
CA GLY A 163 12.41 15.06 -2.03
C GLY A 163 12.85 13.87 -1.16
N GLN A 164 12.35 12.66 -1.43
CA GLN A 164 12.64 11.49 -0.60
C GLN A 164 14.12 11.10 -0.67
N TRP A 165 14.68 10.78 0.48
CA TRP A 165 16.07 10.34 0.62
C TRP A 165 16.17 8.81 0.55
N CYS A 166 17.34 8.34 0.12
CA CYS A 166 17.76 6.97 0.27
C CYS A 166 19.23 6.92 0.72
N PHE A 167 19.63 5.82 1.37
CA PHE A 167 20.88 5.74 2.11
C PHE A 167 21.83 4.66 1.60
N GLU A 168 21.45 3.96 0.56
CA GLU A 168 22.31 3.00 -0.14
C GLU A 168 22.99 3.70 -1.33
N LYS A 169 24.28 3.42 -1.54
CA LYS A 169 25.05 4.00 -2.65
C LYS A 169 24.44 3.59 -4.00
N GLY A 170 24.12 4.56 -4.83
CA GLY A 170 23.53 4.33 -6.16
C GLY A 170 22.00 4.16 -6.15
N CYS A 171 21.32 4.40 -5.02
CA CYS A 171 19.86 4.32 -4.92
C CYS A 171 19.15 5.54 -5.54
N GLY A 172 19.90 6.60 -5.90
CA GLY A 172 19.29 7.82 -6.38
C GLY A 172 20.24 8.76 -7.12
N VAL A 173 19.98 10.04 -6.93
CA VAL A 173 20.78 11.15 -7.50
C VAL A 173 21.51 11.86 -6.39
N VAL A 174 22.82 11.98 -6.54
CA VAL A 174 23.66 12.70 -5.58
C VAL A 174 23.34 14.19 -5.63
N PRO A 175 22.96 14.82 -4.49
CA PRO A 175 22.78 16.27 -4.44
C PRO A 175 24.09 17.00 -4.73
N SER A 176 24.03 18.11 -5.47
CA SER A 176 25.22 18.93 -5.78
C SER A 176 25.84 19.56 -4.53
N SER A 177 25.04 19.78 -3.48
CA SER A 177 25.45 20.38 -2.20
C SER A 177 25.65 19.35 -1.09
N ARG A 178 25.86 18.05 -1.44
CA ARG A 178 26.10 17.03 -0.41
C ARG A 178 27.43 17.24 0.29
N ASP A 179 27.40 17.29 1.62
CA ASP A 179 28.61 17.41 2.44
C ASP A 179 29.56 16.23 2.22
N LYS A 180 30.86 16.49 2.35
CA LYS A 180 31.88 15.44 2.28
C LYS A 180 31.66 14.39 3.37
N GLY A 181 31.68 13.12 2.98
CA GLY A 181 31.48 11.98 3.90
C GLY A 181 30.02 11.56 4.11
N LYS A 182 29.03 12.30 3.63
CA LYS A 182 27.63 11.87 3.65
C LYS A 182 27.33 10.91 2.49
N GLN A 183 26.50 9.87 2.74
CA GLN A 183 26.19 8.85 1.73
C GLN A 183 24.75 8.95 1.20
N HIS A 184 23.90 9.82 1.77
CA HIS A 184 22.53 9.97 1.34
C HIS A 184 22.40 10.49 -0.08
N GLU A 185 21.43 9.94 -0.83
CA GLU A 185 21.07 10.36 -2.16
C GLU A 185 19.56 10.68 -2.21
N LEU A 186 19.16 11.48 -3.18
CA LEU A 186 17.74 11.68 -3.45
C LEU A 186 17.24 10.47 -4.27
N ALA A 187 16.30 9.72 -3.71
CA ALA A 187 15.82 8.45 -4.24
C ALA A 187 15.37 8.56 -5.70
N SER A 188 15.69 7.55 -6.50
CA SER A 188 15.27 7.43 -7.90
C SER A 188 14.17 6.37 -8.03
N PHE A 189 13.08 6.73 -8.69
CA PHE A 189 11.93 5.86 -8.89
C PHE A 189 11.77 5.48 -10.36
N LYS A 190 11.41 4.22 -10.63
CA LYS A 190 11.16 3.72 -12.00
C LYS A 190 9.92 4.35 -12.64
N SER A 191 9.03 4.95 -11.82
CA SER A 191 7.80 5.61 -12.27
C SER A 191 7.34 6.63 -11.25
N VAL A 192 6.48 7.54 -11.66
CA VAL A 192 5.80 8.50 -10.78
C VAL A 192 4.93 7.79 -9.74
N ASN A 193 4.23 6.71 -10.14
CA ASN A 193 3.48 5.84 -9.21
C ASN A 193 4.38 5.31 -8.08
N GLY A 194 5.62 4.91 -8.40
CA GLY A 194 6.59 4.43 -7.40
C GLY A 194 6.94 5.50 -6.36
N SER A 195 7.12 6.76 -6.78
CA SER A 195 7.35 7.88 -5.88
C SER A 195 6.16 8.15 -4.96
N ILE A 196 4.94 8.16 -5.51
CA ILE A 196 3.70 8.34 -4.75
C ILE A 196 3.55 7.22 -3.72
N ARG A 197 3.67 5.96 -4.14
CA ARG A 197 3.58 4.79 -3.26
C ARG A 197 4.59 4.84 -2.11
N ALA A 198 5.83 5.17 -2.40
CA ALA A 198 6.87 5.31 -1.40
C ALA A 198 6.57 6.44 -0.41
N TYR A 199 6.04 7.57 -0.90
CA TYR A 199 5.65 8.69 -0.05
C TYR A 199 4.48 8.34 0.87
N LEU A 200 3.39 7.74 0.35
CA LEU A 200 2.27 7.28 1.16
C LEU A 200 2.71 6.24 2.20
N LYS A 201 3.62 5.33 1.82
CA LYS A 201 4.20 4.38 2.77
C LYS A 201 5.00 5.08 3.86
N ASN A 202 5.79 6.11 3.52
CA ASN A 202 6.56 6.88 4.49
C ASN A 202 5.65 7.56 5.52
N LEU A 203 4.61 8.27 5.10
CA LEU A 203 3.62 8.87 6.00
C LEU A 203 2.95 7.81 6.90
N ASN A 204 2.73 6.64 6.37
CA ASN A 204 2.06 5.54 7.04
C ASN A 204 2.96 4.73 7.99
N THR A 205 4.30 4.82 7.89
CA THR A 205 5.21 3.97 8.68
C THR A 205 6.25 4.73 9.49
N HIS A 206 6.79 5.85 8.97
CA HIS A 206 7.91 6.54 9.60
C HIS A 206 7.50 7.19 10.93
N PHE A 207 8.41 7.15 11.91
CA PHE A 207 8.14 7.62 13.27
C PHE A 207 7.78 9.11 13.34
N ALA A 208 8.35 9.95 12.46
CA ALA A 208 8.05 11.39 12.41
C ALA A 208 6.56 11.70 12.13
N TYR A 209 5.78 10.74 11.60
CA TYR A 209 4.37 10.91 11.27
C TYR A 209 3.44 10.13 12.21
N ILE A 210 3.85 9.90 13.45
CA ILE A 210 3.00 9.25 14.46
C ILE A 210 1.76 10.11 14.71
N GLU A 211 1.94 11.41 14.94
CA GLU A 211 0.84 12.34 15.22
C GLU A 211 -0.19 12.40 14.07
N LEU A 212 0.28 12.42 12.82
CA LEU A 212 -0.61 12.32 11.65
C LEU A 212 -1.48 11.06 11.70
N ARG A 213 -0.89 9.92 12.04
CA ARG A 213 -1.62 8.65 12.10
C ARG A 213 -2.60 8.59 13.28
N GLU A 214 -2.25 9.15 14.43
CA GLU A 214 -3.11 9.24 15.59
C GLU A 214 -4.28 10.18 15.35
N THR A 215 -4.03 11.36 14.81
CA THR A 215 -5.07 12.31 14.40
C THR A 215 -6.02 11.68 13.39
N ARG A 216 -5.49 10.98 12.39
CA ARG A 216 -6.31 10.27 11.40
C ARG A 216 -7.18 9.18 12.03
N ALA A 217 -6.63 8.40 12.96
CA ALA A 217 -7.40 7.37 13.69
C ALA A 217 -8.53 8.01 14.50
N TYR A 218 -8.23 9.06 15.24
CA TYR A 218 -9.24 9.83 16.00
C TYR A 218 -10.36 10.37 15.10
N LEU A 219 -10.01 10.98 13.96
CA LEU A 219 -11.03 11.50 13.03
C LEU A 219 -11.95 10.39 12.48
N ARG A 220 -11.39 9.18 12.23
CA ARG A 220 -12.19 8.03 11.83
C ARG A 220 -13.11 7.52 12.92
N GLU A 221 -12.63 7.42 14.15
CA GLU A 221 -13.42 6.96 15.30
C GLU A 221 -14.55 7.92 15.63
N ALA A 222 -14.30 9.22 15.43
CA ALA A 222 -15.28 10.30 15.64
C ALA A 222 -16.22 10.54 14.43
N ASP A 223 -16.07 9.77 13.34
CA ASP A 223 -16.80 9.97 12.06
C ASP A 223 -16.66 11.39 11.49
N ILE A 224 -15.48 11.99 11.70
CA ILE A 224 -15.13 13.31 11.17
C ILE A 224 -14.43 13.14 9.81
N PRO A 225 -14.78 13.95 8.79
CA PRO A 225 -14.18 13.85 7.47
C PRO A 225 -12.65 14.01 7.49
N LEU A 226 -11.94 13.05 6.88
CA LEU A 226 -10.49 13.10 6.69
C LEU A 226 -10.14 14.09 5.58
N THR A 227 -9.67 15.27 5.94
CA THR A 227 -9.23 16.30 4.99
C THR A 227 -7.72 16.51 5.05
N GLY A 228 -7.12 17.00 3.94
CA GLY A 228 -5.70 17.35 3.93
C GLY A 228 -5.37 18.44 4.96
N LEU A 229 -6.28 19.40 5.16
CA LEU A 229 -6.09 20.49 6.13
C LEU A 229 -6.06 19.95 7.58
N ALA A 230 -6.92 18.99 7.91
CA ALA A 230 -6.95 18.39 9.25
C ALA A 230 -5.63 17.68 9.60
N LEU A 231 -5.00 17.04 8.60
CA LEU A 231 -3.74 16.30 8.78
C LEU A 231 -2.48 17.13 8.53
N ALA A 232 -2.59 18.31 7.91
CA ALA A 232 -1.42 19.17 7.63
C ALA A 232 -0.88 19.92 8.86
N LYS A 233 -1.59 19.84 9.98
CA LYS A 233 -1.18 20.50 11.24
C LYS A 233 -0.38 19.60 12.18
N THR A 234 -0.16 18.35 11.74
CA THR A 234 0.52 17.30 12.52
C THR A 234 1.94 17.06 12.03
#